data_799dec8260ee4e1310d8c980edf5a86c
#
_entry.id   799dec8260ee4e1310d8c980edf5a86c
#
_cell.length_a   1.000
_cell.length_b   1.000
_cell.length_c   1.000
_cell.angle_alpha   90.00
_cell.angle_beta   90.00
_cell.angle_gamma   90.00
#
_symmetry.space_group_name_H-M   'P 1'
#
loop_
_entity.id
_entity.type
_entity.pdbx_description
1 polymer ?
#
loop_
_entity_poly.entity_id
_entity_poly.type
_entity_poly.pdbx_seq_one_letter_code
_entity_poly.pdbx_strand_id
1 'polypeptide(L)'
;MRRAIEFLFTRILRSRLGIALGIGILVIGAVGAARLVAGPGDPTSGLSNRPSQPITTVDPHEGDDGVVGSTVPPSPSTRPGAPTPKQVADRFTAAWLGGPGDSADEWHAALRPLSTPELTERLTGANPSGVPAERTTGEASLRPRTETFVEVLVPLDTGRLRLELVAPDGSWLVDAVDWERA
;
A
#
# COMPACT_ATOMS: atom_id res chain seq x y z
N MET A 1 -2.04 -43.01 -6.58
CA MET A 1 -1.19 -41.98 -5.93
C MET A 1 -1.53 -40.53 -6.34
N ARG A 2 -2.13 -40.25 -7.52
CA ARG A 2 -2.49 -38.86 -7.93
C ARG A 2 -3.60 -38.20 -7.09
N ARG A 3 -4.61 -38.94 -6.65
CA ARG A 3 -5.74 -38.39 -5.87
C ARG A 3 -5.39 -37.97 -4.43
N ALA A 4 -4.34 -38.51 -3.83
CA ALA A 4 -3.90 -38.13 -2.49
C ALA A 4 -3.15 -36.80 -2.47
N ILE A 5 -2.50 -36.44 -3.55
CA ILE A 5 -1.71 -35.19 -3.69
C ILE A 5 -2.65 -34.00 -3.89
N GLU A 6 -3.72 -34.13 -4.67
CA GLU A 6 -4.70 -33.05 -4.89
C GLU A 6 -5.46 -32.69 -3.62
N PHE A 7 -5.75 -33.67 -2.74
CA PHE A 7 -6.44 -33.44 -1.48
C PHE A 7 -5.57 -32.71 -0.42
N LEU A 8 -4.25 -32.91 -0.48
CA LEU A 8 -3.31 -32.23 0.40
C LEU A 8 -3.12 -30.76 -0.01
N PHE A 9 -3.06 -30.48 -1.32
CA PHE A 9 -2.88 -29.13 -1.83
C PHE A 9 -4.04 -28.19 -1.49
N THR A 10 -5.28 -28.65 -1.62
CA THR A 10 -6.47 -27.81 -1.33
C THR A 10 -6.67 -27.51 0.15
N ARG A 11 -6.15 -28.35 1.05
CA ARG A 11 -6.29 -28.15 2.50
C ARG A 11 -5.19 -27.25 3.10
N ILE A 12 -4.00 -27.26 2.51
CA ILE A 12 -2.86 -26.44 2.95
C ILE A 12 -3.03 -24.98 2.53
N LEU A 13 -3.60 -24.71 1.35
CA LEU A 13 -3.83 -23.32 0.88
C LEU A 13 -4.95 -22.57 1.62
N ARG A 14 -5.74 -23.24 2.44
CA ARG A 14 -6.82 -22.61 3.23
C ARG A 14 -6.39 -22.15 4.62
N SER A 15 -5.15 -22.39 5.03
CA SER A 15 -4.63 -21.97 6.32
C SER A 15 -3.62 -20.86 6.13
N ARG A 16 -3.74 -19.79 6.91
CA ARG A 16 -2.79 -18.65 6.90
C ARG A 16 -1.34 -19.09 7.10
N LEU A 17 -1.13 -20.19 7.82
CA LEU A 17 0.16 -20.81 8.03
C LEU A 17 0.69 -21.52 6.76
N GLY A 18 -0.18 -22.11 5.95
CA GLY A 18 0.18 -22.79 4.69
C GLY A 18 0.63 -21.79 3.62
N ILE A 19 0.01 -20.61 3.56
CA ILE A 19 0.42 -19.55 2.63
C ILE A 19 1.81 -19.01 3.01
N ALA A 20 2.08 -18.78 4.29
CA ALA A 20 3.38 -18.34 4.77
C ALA A 20 4.50 -19.36 4.47
N LEU A 21 4.21 -20.66 4.63
CA LEU A 21 5.16 -21.73 4.33
C LEU A 21 5.42 -21.85 2.81
N GLY A 22 4.37 -21.70 1.98
CA GLY A 22 4.47 -21.73 0.52
C GLY A 22 5.31 -20.58 -0.03
N ILE A 23 5.15 -19.37 0.48
CA ILE A 23 5.96 -18.20 0.11
C ILE A 23 7.42 -18.39 0.56
N GLY A 24 7.65 -18.91 1.76
CA GLY A 24 8.99 -19.19 2.28
C GLY A 24 9.78 -20.15 1.39
N ILE A 25 9.17 -21.23 0.96
CA ILE A 25 9.81 -22.22 0.07
C ILE A 25 10.10 -21.61 -1.31
N LEU A 26 9.22 -20.77 -1.84
CA LEU A 26 9.41 -20.11 -3.14
C LEU A 26 10.56 -19.10 -3.10
N VAL A 27 10.69 -18.34 -2.01
CA VAL A 27 11.80 -17.39 -1.81
C VAL A 27 13.13 -18.13 -1.65
N ILE A 28 13.20 -19.19 -0.86
CA ILE A 28 14.42 -19.99 -0.68
C ILE A 28 14.81 -20.66 -2.00
N GLY A 29 13.84 -21.16 -2.78
CA GLY A 29 14.09 -21.75 -4.09
C GLY A 29 14.64 -20.74 -5.10
N ALA A 30 14.13 -19.52 -5.13
CA ALA A 30 14.60 -18.46 -6.03
C ALA A 30 16.02 -17.98 -5.67
N VAL A 31 16.33 -17.81 -4.39
CA VAL A 31 17.67 -17.43 -3.91
C VAL A 31 18.68 -18.56 -4.14
N GLY A 32 18.28 -19.82 -3.93
CA GLY A 32 19.12 -20.99 -4.19
C GLY A 32 19.47 -21.16 -5.68
N ALA A 33 18.49 -20.96 -6.58
CA ALA A 33 18.72 -21.03 -8.01
C ALA A 33 19.65 -19.90 -8.52
N ALA A 34 19.53 -18.70 -7.98
CA ALA A 34 20.40 -17.58 -8.32
C ALA A 34 21.88 -17.85 -7.94
N ARG A 35 22.12 -18.54 -6.82
CA ARG A 35 23.46 -18.93 -6.37
C ARG A 35 24.08 -20.00 -7.24
N LEU A 36 23.27 -20.91 -7.80
CA LEU A 36 23.75 -21.96 -8.71
C LEU A 36 24.15 -21.44 -10.09
N VAL A 37 23.48 -20.36 -10.55
CA VAL A 37 23.80 -19.72 -11.85
C VAL A 37 24.99 -18.76 -11.75
N ALA A 38 25.18 -18.12 -10.57
CA ALA A 38 26.26 -17.15 -10.35
C ALA A 38 27.66 -17.77 -10.08
N GLY A 39 27.74 -19.09 -9.90
CA GLY A 39 29.00 -19.77 -9.56
C GLY A 39 29.53 -19.40 -8.17
N PRO A 40 30.46 -20.18 -7.59
CA PRO A 40 31.14 -19.80 -6.36
C PRO A 40 32.06 -18.62 -6.66
N GLY A 41 31.61 -17.41 -6.38
CA GLY A 41 32.45 -16.21 -6.38
C GLY A 41 33.48 -16.35 -5.26
N ASP A 42 34.75 -16.28 -5.63
CA ASP A 42 35.87 -16.34 -4.72
C ASP A 42 35.74 -15.24 -3.64
N PRO A 43 35.71 -15.57 -2.34
CA PRO A 43 35.55 -14.57 -1.28
C PRO A 43 36.78 -13.67 -1.10
N THR A 44 37.85 -13.88 -1.88
CA THR A 44 39.12 -13.14 -1.80
C THR A 44 39.23 -12.01 -2.82
N SER A 45 38.22 -11.77 -3.69
CA SER A 45 38.28 -10.72 -4.70
C SER A 45 38.05 -9.30 -4.13
N GLY A 46 37.86 -9.15 -2.83
CA GLY A 46 37.61 -7.87 -2.17
C GLY A 46 38.81 -7.19 -1.49
N LEU A 47 39.95 -7.89 -1.41
CA LEU A 47 41.16 -7.31 -0.79
C LEU A 47 42.21 -7.02 -1.87
N SER A 48 41.92 -6.03 -2.71
CA SER A 48 42.93 -5.40 -3.52
C SER A 48 43.89 -4.68 -2.58
N ASN A 49 45.07 -5.26 -2.34
CA ASN A 49 46.18 -4.61 -1.67
C ASN A 49 46.80 -3.58 -2.61
N ARG A 50 46.00 -2.60 -3.10
CA ARG A 50 46.52 -1.41 -3.72
C ARG A 50 46.89 -0.46 -2.60
N PRO A 51 48.14 0.06 -2.59
CA PRO A 51 48.47 1.13 -1.67
C PRO A 51 47.46 2.26 -1.87
N SER A 52 46.83 2.68 -0.77
CA SER A 52 45.91 3.80 -0.75
C SER A 52 46.68 5.01 -1.31
N GLN A 53 46.26 5.53 -2.45
CA GLN A 53 46.74 6.81 -2.91
C GLN A 53 46.45 7.82 -1.80
N PRO A 54 47.39 8.70 -1.43
CA PRO A 54 47.12 9.72 -0.43
C PRO A 54 45.87 10.48 -0.89
N ILE A 55 44.92 10.62 0.02
CA ILE A 55 43.73 11.45 -0.17
C ILE A 55 44.28 12.85 -0.54
N THR A 56 44.20 13.21 -1.80
CA THR A 56 44.42 14.57 -2.23
C THR A 56 43.42 15.41 -1.47
N THR A 57 43.87 16.38 -0.73
CA THR A 57 43.05 17.34 -0.01
C THR A 57 41.96 17.81 -0.97
N VAL A 58 40.72 17.39 -0.73
CA VAL A 58 39.54 17.89 -1.44
C VAL A 58 39.52 19.38 -1.10
N ASP A 59 39.56 20.24 -2.12
CA ASP A 59 39.42 21.66 -1.94
C ASP A 59 38.11 21.91 -1.17
N PRO A 60 38.14 22.56 0.01
CA PRO A 60 36.94 22.80 0.77
C PRO A 60 35.93 23.71 0.06
N HIS A 61 36.24 24.24 -1.10
CA HIS A 61 35.34 25.00 -1.96
C HIS A 61 34.68 24.17 -3.09
N GLU A 62 35.11 22.89 -3.29
CA GLU A 62 34.45 21.94 -4.20
C GLU A 62 33.65 20.87 -3.45
N GLY A 63 33.44 21.06 -2.17
CA GLY A 63 32.43 20.25 -1.44
C GLY A 63 31.08 20.56 -2.08
N ASP A 64 30.54 19.59 -2.84
CA ASP A 64 29.12 19.49 -3.05
C ASP A 64 28.50 19.39 -1.64
N ASP A 65 28.19 20.53 -1.06
CA ASP A 65 27.32 20.65 0.09
C ASP A 65 26.03 20.03 -0.38
N GLY A 66 25.87 18.71 -0.10
CA GLY A 66 24.66 17.98 -0.44
C GLY A 66 23.48 18.76 0.12
N VAL A 67 23.09 19.80 -0.59
CA VAL A 67 21.80 20.45 -0.44
C VAL A 67 20.82 19.36 -0.73
N VAL A 68 20.44 18.64 0.33
CA VAL A 68 19.22 17.85 0.31
C VAL A 68 18.16 18.87 -0.03
N GLY A 69 17.95 19.05 -1.34
CA GLY A 69 16.91 19.94 -1.83
C GLY A 69 15.66 19.55 -1.06
N SER A 70 15.11 20.47 -0.29
CA SER A 70 13.82 20.27 0.37
C SER A 70 12.87 19.85 -0.73
N THR A 71 12.65 18.54 -0.85
CA THR A 71 11.68 18.00 -1.79
C THR A 71 10.34 18.53 -1.31
N VAL A 72 9.86 19.59 -1.98
CA VAL A 72 8.52 20.10 -1.74
C VAL A 72 7.57 18.91 -1.89
N PRO A 73 6.76 18.60 -0.86
CA PRO A 73 5.83 17.51 -0.96
C PRO A 73 4.99 17.66 -2.23
N PRO A 74 4.71 16.58 -2.97
CA PRO A 74 3.90 16.67 -4.18
C PRO A 74 2.52 17.25 -3.84
N SER A 75 2.02 18.13 -4.69
CA SER A 75 0.68 18.69 -4.54
C SER A 75 -0.30 17.89 -5.38
N PRO A 76 -1.41 17.39 -4.79
CA PRO A 76 -2.41 16.64 -5.54
C PRO A 76 -3.02 17.48 -6.66
N SER A 77 -3.04 16.96 -7.87
CA SER A 77 -3.67 17.59 -9.02
C SER A 77 -5.14 17.20 -9.10
N THR A 78 -6.04 18.17 -9.12
CA THR A 78 -7.48 17.95 -9.19
C THR A 78 -8.04 18.69 -10.39
N ARG A 79 -8.88 18.03 -11.18
CA ARG A 79 -9.58 18.66 -12.31
C ARG A 79 -10.44 19.83 -11.80
N PRO A 80 -10.48 20.96 -12.50
CA PRO A 80 -11.36 22.07 -12.14
C PRO A 80 -12.83 21.62 -11.97
N GLY A 81 -13.43 21.95 -10.83
CA GLY A 81 -14.80 21.56 -10.48
C GLY A 81 -14.99 20.15 -9.94
N ALA A 82 -13.96 19.30 -9.95
CA ALA A 82 -14.01 17.98 -9.31
C ALA A 82 -13.76 18.09 -7.79
N PRO A 83 -14.28 17.13 -7.00
CA PRO A 83 -14.00 17.06 -5.56
C PRO A 83 -12.50 16.87 -5.29
N THR A 84 -12.00 17.52 -4.24
CA THR A 84 -10.62 17.31 -3.76
C THR A 84 -10.46 15.94 -3.12
N PRO A 85 -9.21 15.42 -2.97
CA PRO A 85 -8.97 14.14 -2.28
C PRO A 85 -9.59 14.10 -0.88
N LYS A 86 -9.50 15.21 -0.13
CA LYS A 86 -10.12 15.30 1.19
C LYS A 86 -11.63 15.13 1.13
N GLN A 87 -12.29 15.83 0.21
CA GLN A 87 -13.75 15.74 0.06
C GLN A 87 -14.21 14.34 -0.35
N VAL A 88 -13.44 13.65 -1.20
CA VAL A 88 -13.74 12.26 -1.58
C VAL A 88 -13.56 11.34 -0.38
N ALA A 89 -12.45 11.47 0.37
CA ALA A 89 -12.19 10.68 1.56
C ALA A 89 -13.27 10.88 2.64
N ASP A 90 -13.70 12.12 2.89
CA ASP A 90 -14.75 12.43 3.87
C ASP A 90 -16.09 11.79 3.46
N ARG A 91 -16.47 11.88 2.17
CA ARG A 91 -17.69 11.27 1.64
C ARG A 91 -17.62 9.74 1.69
N PHE A 92 -16.48 9.18 1.29
CA PHE A 92 -16.27 7.73 1.34
C PHE A 92 -16.36 7.22 2.77
N THR A 93 -15.71 7.88 3.73
CA THR A 93 -15.74 7.51 5.13
C THR A 93 -17.15 7.55 5.70
N ALA A 94 -17.92 8.59 5.37
CA ALA A 94 -19.32 8.68 5.79
C ALA A 94 -20.17 7.53 5.23
N ALA A 95 -20.00 7.20 3.94
CA ALA A 95 -20.66 6.05 3.31
C ALA A 95 -20.17 4.70 3.87
N TRP A 96 -18.88 4.59 4.17
CA TRP A 96 -18.25 3.39 4.75
C TRP A 96 -18.80 3.06 6.15
N LEU A 97 -18.94 4.06 7.00
CA LEU A 97 -19.52 3.90 8.33
C LEU A 97 -21.01 3.56 8.26
N GLY A 98 -21.69 3.95 7.18
CA GLY A 98 -23.13 3.68 6.97
C GLY A 98 -24.03 4.39 7.97
N GLY A 99 -25.32 4.10 7.86
CA GLY A 99 -26.36 4.52 8.79
C GLY A 99 -26.96 3.34 9.56
N PRO A 100 -27.63 3.61 10.69
CA PRO A 100 -28.36 2.59 11.43
C PRO A 100 -29.43 1.95 10.55
N GLY A 101 -29.24 0.67 10.22
CA GLY A 101 -30.20 -0.10 9.44
C GLY A 101 -29.97 -0.11 7.92
N ASP A 102 -28.89 0.48 7.43
CA ASP A 102 -28.53 0.39 6.01
C ASP A 102 -28.41 -1.07 5.57
N SER A 103 -29.04 -1.39 4.46
CA SER A 103 -28.86 -2.67 3.80
C SER A 103 -27.50 -2.73 3.09
N ALA A 104 -27.00 -3.95 2.82
CA ALA A 104 -25.77 -4.13 2.05
C ALA A 104 -25.85 -3.46 0.66
N ASP A 105 -27.01 -3.52 0.01
CA ASP A 105 -27.22 -2.93 -1.33
C ASP A 105 -27.14 -1.39 -1.30
N GLU A 106 -27.74 -0.75 -0.31
CA GLU A 106 -27.68 0.70 -0.11
C GLU A 106 -26.25 1.16 0.20
N TRP A 107 -25.55 0.42 1.08
CA TRP A 107 -24.16 0.69 1.42
C TRP A 107 -23.24 0.58 0.18
N HIS A 108 -23.38 -0.47 -0.63
CA HIS A 108 -22.63 -0.61 -1.88
C HIS A 108 -22.98 0.49 -2.89
N ALA A 109 -24.26 0.87 -2.99
CA ALA A 109 -24.69 1.93 -3.89
C ALA A 109 -24.09 3.30 -3.51
N ALA A 110 -23.91 3.57 -2.22
CA ALA A 110 -23.29 4.79 -1.71
C ALA A 110 -21.76 4.83 -1.95
N LEU A 111 -21.08 3.69 -1.84
CA LEU A 111 -19.63 3.58 -2.03
C LEU A 111 -19.21 3.58 -3.51
N ARG A 112 -20.01 2.97 -4.39
CA ARG A 112 -19.69 2.79 -5.81
C ARG A 112 -19.24 4.07 -6.54
N PRO A 113 -19.92 5.23 -6.42
CA PRO A 113 -19.52 6.44 -7.12
C PRO A 113 -18.22 7.06 -6.59
N LEU A 114 -17.71 6.61 -5.45
CA LEU A 114 -16.51 7.10 -4.78
C LEU A 114 -15.33 6.14 -4.92
N SER A 115 -15.54 4.96 -5.50
CA SER A 115 -14.59 3.87 -5.60
C SER A 115 -14.14 3.62 -7.02
N THR A 116 -12.93 3.08 -7.18
CA THR A 116 -12.51 2.50 -8.46
C THR A 116 -13.34 1.23 -8.76
N PRO A 117 -13.44 0.80 -10.03
CA PRO A 117 -14.05 -0.49 -10.37
C PRO A 117 -13.44 -1.66 -9.60
N GLU A 118 -12.12 -1.64 -9.43
CA GLU A 118 -11.34 -2.66 -8.72
C GLU A 118 -11.71 -2.73 -7.24
N LEU A 119 -11.86 -1.58 -6.58
CA LEU A 119 -12.30 -1.56 -5.17
C LEU A 119 -13.75 -2.02 -5.07
N THR A 120 -14.61 -1.59 -5.98
CA THR A 120 -16.02 -2.01 -6.02
C THR A 120 -16.15 -3.52 -6.13
N GLU A 121 -15.32 -4.16 -6.97
CA GLU A 121 -15.28 -5.62 -7.10
C GLU A 121 -14.79 -6.30 -5.82
N ARG A 122 -13.71 -5.78 -5.21
CA ARG A 122 -13.17 -6.31 -3.92
C ARG A 122 -14.16 -6.22 -2.77
N LEU A 123 -15.03 -5.23 -2.77
CA LEU A 123 -16.07 -5.06 -1.75
C LEU A 123 -17.28 -5.97 -1.97
N THR A 124 -17.35 -6.71 -3.08
CA THR A 124 -18.45 -7.63 -3.36
C THR A 124 -18.61 -8.66 -2.22
N GLY A 125 -19.80 -8.73 -1.64
CA GLY A 125 -20.11 -9.62 -0.51
C GLY A 125 -19.73 -9.07 0.87
N ALA A 126 -19.11 -7.90 0.96
CA ALA A 126 -19.00 -7.18 2.21
C ALA A 126 -20.34 -6.54 2.61
N ASN A 127 -20.53 -6.27 3.90
CA ASN A 127 -21.72 -5.56 4.38
C ASN A 127 -21.38 -4.61 5.53
N PRO A 128 -22.20 -3.59 5.80
CA PRO A 128 -21.92 -2.57 6.81
C PRO A 128 -21.79 -3.14 8.23
N SER A 129 -22.42 -4.28 8.54
CA SER A 129 -22.29 -4.91 9.86
C SER A 129 -20.86 -5.42 10.16
N GLY A 130 -20.02 -5.55 9.14
CA GLY A 130 -18.62 -5.92 9.27
C GLY A 130 -17.69 -4.71 9.53
N VAL A 131 -18.19 -3.48 9.45
CA VAL A 131 -17.41 -2.27 9.72
C VAL A 131 -17.17 -2.15 11.23
N PRO A 132 -15.91 -2.10 11.68
CA PRO A 132 -15.59 -2.19 13.10
C PRO A 132 -15.65 -0.84 13.83
N ALA A 133 -16.21 0.21 13.23
CA ALA A 133 -16.27 1.57 13.77
C ALA A 133 -17.65 2.20 13.53
N GLU A 134 -18.02 3.14 14.40
CA GLU A 134 -19.31 3.83 14.33
C GLU A 134 -19.18 5.31 13.94
N ARG A 135 -18.01 5.91 14.21
CA ARG A 135 -17.82 7.37 13.97
C ARG A 135 -16.36 7.75 13.78
N THR A 136 -16.17 8.88 13.14
CA THR A 136 -14.87 9.57 13.12
C THR A 136 -14.61 10.29 14.45
N THR A 137 -13.34 10.32 14.87
CA THR A 137 -12.91 10.98 16.13
C THR A 137 -12.04 12.20 15.90
N GLY A 138 -11.74 12.54 14.65
CA GLY A 138 -10.92 13.69 14.30
C GLY A 138 -10.89 13.94 12.79
N GLU A 139 -10.08 14.91 12.38
CA GLU A 139 -9.95 15.27 10.97
C GLU A 139 -9.07 14.25 10.20
N ALA A 140 -9.41 14.06 8.93
CA ALA A 140 -8.62 13.29 8.01
C ALA A 140 -7.28 13.98 7.71
N SER A 141 -6.18 13.24 7.79
CA SER A 141 -4.85 13.72 7.41
C SER A 141 -4.45 13.19 6.04
N LEU A 142 -4.04 14.11 5.16
CA LEU A 142 -3.61 13.79 3.80
C LEU A 142 -2.09 13.62 3.74
N ARG A 143 -1.65 12.60 3.03
CA ARG A 143 -0.25 12.31 2.71
C ARG A 143 -0.09 12.15 1.21
N PRO A 144 0.12 13.25 0.47
CA PRO A 144 0.38 13.17 -0.96
C PRO A 144 1.65 12.35 -1.23
N ARG A 145 1.55 11.36 -2.10
CA ARG A 145 2.67 10.54 -2.55
C ARG A 145 3.12 10.94 -3.94
N THR A 146 2.16 11.29 -4.79
CA THR A 146 2.36 11.87 -6.12
C THR A 146 1.26 12.89 -6.40
N GLU A 147 1.26 13.51 -7.57
CA GLU A 147 0.19 14.40 -8.03
C GLU A 147 -1.16 13.67 -8.23
N THR A 148 -1.13 12.37 -8.48
CA THR A 148 -2.29 11.53 -8.79
C THR A 148 -2.54 10.42 -7.77
N PHE A 149 -1.78 10.38 -6.67
CA PHE A 149 -1.92 9.38 -5.60
C PHE A 149 -1.76 10.02 -4.23
N VAL A 150 -2.77 9.85 -3.40
CA VAL A 150 -2.83 10.38 -2.03
C VAL A 150 -3.26 9.28 -1.06
N GLU A 151 -2.52 9.13 0.01
CA GLU A 151 -2.95 8.35 1.17
C GLU A 151 -3.67 9.27 2.16
N VAL A 152 -4.83 8.84 2.64
CA VAL A 152 -5.61 9.58 3.63
C VAL A 152 -5.83 8.71 4.86
N LEU A 153 -5.53 9.26 6.04
CA LEU A 153 -5.76 8.60 7.31
C LEU A 153 -6.90 9.31 8.05
N VAL A 154 -7.96 8.58 8.33
CA VAL A 154 -9.13 9.07 9.05
C VAL A 154 -9.19 8.41 10.42
N PRO A 155 -9.09 9.17 11.52
CA PRO A 155 -9.20 8.62 12.86
C PRO A 155 -10.65 8.21 13.15
N LEU A 156 -10.82 6.96 13.64
CA LEU A 156 -12.09 6.37 14.03
C LEU A 156 -12.07 6.04 15.52
N ASP A 157 -13.24 5.76 16.10
CA ASP A 157 -13.38 5.40 17.51
C ASP A 157 -12.72 4.07 17.89
N THR A 158 -12.45 3.19 16.92
CA THR A 158 -11.84 1.87 17.13
C THR A 158 -10.45 1.75 16.50
N GLY A 159 -9.93 2.82 15.87
CA GLY A 159 -8.64 2.80 15.18
C GLY A 159 -8.53 3.87 14.11
N ARG A 160 -8.00 3.53 12.95
CA ARG A 160 -7.85 4.44 11.81
C ARG A 160 -8.28 3.77 10.53
N LEU A 161 -8.97 4.51 9.67
CA LEU A 161 -9.22 4.10 8.30
C LEU A 161 -8.13 4.70 7.41
N ARG A 162 -7.40 3.85 6.71
CA ARG A 162 -6.44 4.24 5.69
C ARG A 162 -7.09 4.09 4.32
N LEU A 163 -7.14 5.18 3.58
CA LEU A 163 -7.65 5.22 2.23
C LEU A 163 -6.52 5.53 1.26
N GLU A 164 -6.46 4.81 0.16
CA GLU A 164 -5.61 5.13 -0.97
C GLU A 164 -6.48 5.70 -2.08
N LEU A 165 -6.19 6.93 -2.48
CA LEU A 165 -6.92 7.63 -3.52
C LEU A 165 -6.07 7.82 -4.76
N VAL A 166 -6.67 7.58 -5.91
CA VAL A 166 -6.05 7.75 -7.23
C VAL A 166 -6.85 8.70 -8.10
N ALA A 167 -6.16 9.45 -8.96
CA ALA A 167 -6.81 10.38 -9.90
C ALA A 167 -6.10 10.36 -11.26
N PRO A 168 -6.22 9.29 -12.07
CA PRO A 168 -5.52 9.18 -13.35
C PRO A 168 -5.92 10.28 -14.33
N ASP A 169 -7.10 10.85 -14.20
CA ASP A 169 -7.65 11.92 -15.04
C ASP A 169 -8.01 13.19 -14.26
N GLY A 170 -7.50 13.33 -13.03
CA GLY A 170 -7.79 14.44 -12.11
C GLY A 170 -9.12 14.33 -11.37
N SER A 171 -9.85 13.22 -11.51
CA SER A 171 -11.03 12.87 -10.71
C SER A 171 -10.66 11.82 -9.68
N TRP A 172 -10.72 12.20 -8.42
CA TRP A 172 -10.30 11.34 -7.30
C TRP A 172 -11.31 10.24 -7.01
N LEU A 173 -10.79 9.02 -6.87
CA LEU A 173 -11.54 7.82 -6.46
C LEU A 173 -10.72 7.07 -5.39
N VAL A 174 -11.40 6.38 -4.49
CA VAL A 174 -10.77 5.47 -3.53
C VAL A 174 -10.45 4.17 -4.25
N ASP A 175 -9.19 3.75 -4.18
CA ASP A 175 -8.69 2.51 -4.78
C ASP A 175 -8.46 1.41 -3.75
N ALA A 176 -8.08 1.78 -2.53
CA ALA A 176 -7.94 0.82 -1.45
C ALA A 176 -8.47 1.39 -0.13
N VAL A 177 -8.97 0.50 0.71
CA VAL A 177 -9.42 0.78 2.07
C VAL A 177 -8.86 -0.28 3.02
N ASP A 178 -8.19 0.18 4.08
CA ASP A 178 -7.66 -0.65 5.16
C ASP A 178 -8.08 -0.08 6.50
N TRP A 179 -8.39 -0.95 7.44
CA TRP A 179 -8.63 -0.57 8.82
C TRP A 179 -7.49 -1.01 9.72
N GLU A 180 -6.90 -0.03 10.42
CA GLU A 180 -5.83 -0.24 11.38
C GLU A 180 -6.39 -0.10 12.79
N ARG A 181 -6.32 -1.17 13.58
CA ARG A 181 -6.74 -1.15 14.98
C ARG A 181 -5.87 -0.22 15.81
N ALA A 182 -6.48 0.49 16.78
CA ALA A 182 -5.78 1.31 17.76
C ALA A 182 -4.92 0.47 18.69
#